data_2bfb2bf9d379cea8cfaab93f8649f754
#
_entry.id   2bfb2bf9d379cea8cfaab93f8649f754
#
_cell.length_a   1.000
_cell.length_b   1.000
_cell.length_c   1.000
_cell.angle_alpha   90.00
_cell.angle_beta   90.00
_cell.angle_gamma   90.00
#
_symmetry.space_group_name_H-M   'P 1'
#
loop_
_entity.id
_entity.type
_entity.pdbx_description
1 polymer ?
#
loop_
_entity_poly.entity_id
_entity_poly.type
_entity_poly.pdbx_seq_one_letter_code
_entity_poly.pdbx_strand_id
1 'polypeptide(L)'
;MIMHMKKLCVGITTVEQLIASNIRRAEPDHPKTGEDFIYITTRTRPQKWESIVDGGSLFWIIDRRLCCRQEVIDFREGAKQDGTPAWHIDLRAEVIPVEISFHRPFQGWRYLEPKVAPRDVNRLFVETNQPDDEFPHALRRELTDLGLF
;
A
#
# COMPACT_ATOMS: atom_id res chain seq x y z
N MET A 1 0.50 -3.39 20.31
CA MET A 1 1.56 -2.65 19.63
C MET A 1 1.36 -2.77 18.14
N ILE A 2 1.59 -1.69 17.40
CA ILE A 2 1.37 -1.68 15.96
C ILE A 2 2.68 -1.95 15.24
N MET A 3 2.63 -2.69 14.17
CA MET A 3 3.76 -2.90 13.28
C MET A 3 3.26 -2.76 11.84
N HIS A 4 4.08 -2.18 10.98
CA HIS A 4 3.76 -2.05 9.56
C HIS A 4 4.66 -2.93 8.72
N MET A 5 4.30 -3.04 7.45
CA MET A 5 5.10 -3.70 6.43
C MET A 5 5.39 -2.71 5.31
N LYS A 6 6.46 -2.94 4.57
CA LYS A 6 6.72 -2.21 3.33
C LYS A 6 7.13 -3.21 2.26
N LYS A 7 6.74 -2.93 1.03
CA LYS A 7 6.94 -3.86 -0.07
C LYS A 7 6.96 -3.12 -1.39
N LEU A 8 7.77 -3.61 -2.34
CA LEU A 8 7.73 -3.09 -3.70
C LEU A 8 6.42 -3.45 -4.36
N CYS A 9 5.87 -2.49 -5.08
CA CYS A 9 4.64 -2.71 -5.83
C CYS A 9 5.01 -3.15 -7.24
N VAL A 10 5.18 -4.44 -7.41
CA VAL A 10 5.68 -4.99 -8.67
C VAL A 10 4.68 -4.76 -9.80
N GLY A 11 5.20 -4.28 -10.93
CA GLY A 11 4.35 -4.07 -12.11
C GLY A 11 3.57 -2.76 -12.09
N ILE A 12 3.74 -1.95 -11.05
CA ILE A 12 3.04 -0.68 -10.89
C ILE A 12 4.09 0.42 -10.87
N THR A 13 3.86 1.47 -11.63
CA THR A 13 4.80 2.60 -11.68
C THR A 13 4.20 3.90 -11.19
N THR A 14 2.89 3.96 -10.97
CA THR A 14 2.24 5.15 -10.42
C THR A 14 1.17 4.74 -9.43
N VAL A 15 0.82 5.66 -8.53
CA VAL A 15 -0.25 5.42 -7.57
C VAL A 15 -1.59 5.25 -8.28
N GLU A 16 -1.79 5.98 -9.37
CA GLU A 16 -3.03 5.82 -10.14
C GLU A 16 -3.19 4.41 -10.66
N GLN A 17 -2.10 3.79 -11.11
CA GLN A 17 -2.16 2.40 -11.56
C GLN A 17 -2.53 1.48 -10.42
N LEU A 18 -2.01 1.73 -9.22
CA LEU A 18 -2.34 0.93 -8.06
C LEU A 18 -3.82 1.08 -7.72
N ILE A 19 -4.33 2.30 -7.72
CA ILE A 19 -5.74 2.55 -7.43
C ILE A 19 -6.62 1.83 -8.44
N ALA A 20 -6.28 1.95 -9.73
CA ALA A 20 -7.05 1.28 -10.77
C ALA A 20 -7.01 -0.24 -10.60
N SER A 21 -5.86 -0.79 -10.26
CA SER A 21 -5.73 -2.21 -10.04
C SER A 21 -6.60 -2.67 -8.86
N ASN A 22 -6.59 -1.88 -7.79
CA ASN A 22 -7.40 -2.22 -6.62
C ASN A 22 -8.89 -2.20 -6.96
N ILE A 23 -9.33 -1.24 -7.76
CA ILE A 23 -10.74 -1.19 -8.17
C ILE A 23 -11.10 -2.45 -8.95
N ARG A 24 -10.25 -2.87 -9.87
CA ARG A 24 -10.53 -4.06 -10.67
C ARG A 24 -10.55 -5.33 -9.84
N ARG A 25 -9.71 -5.39 -8.81
CA ARG A 25 -9.51 -6.61 -8.05
C ARG A 25 -10.32 -6.67 -6.77
N ALA A 26 -11.01 -5.58 -6.42
CA ALA A 26 -11.72 -5.49 -5.15
C ALA A 26 -12.77 -6.59 -5.03
N GLU A 27 -12.81 -7.19 -3.84
CA GLU A 27 -13.83 -8.17 -3.48
C GLU A 27 -14.69 -7.56 -2.39
N PRO A 28 -15.98 -7.84 -2.41
CA PRO A 28 -16.89 -7.23 -1.43
C PRO A 28 -16.93 -7.99 -0.12
N ASP A 29 -17.38 -7.29 0.90
CA ASP A 29 -17.87 -7.91 2.14
C ASP A 29 -16.84 -8.76 2.85
N HIS A 30 -15.70 -8.17 3.17
CA HIS A 30 -14.71 -8.88 3.98
C HIS A 30 -15.34 -9.35 5.28
N PRO A 31 -15.13 -10.60 5.70
CA PRO A 31 -15.78 -11.14 6.90
C PRO A 31 -15.55 -10.32 8.17
N LYS A 32 -14.40 -9.65 8.26
CA LYS A 32 -14.09 -8.88 9.47
C LYS A 32 -14.57 -7.45 9.43
N THR A 33 -14.62 -6.83 8.24
CA THR A 33 -14.90 -5.41 8.14
C THR A 33 -16.19 -5.09 7.41
N GLY A 34 -16.68 -6.03 6.61
CA GLY A 34 -17.84 -5.78 5.78
C GLY A 34 -17.57 -4.85 4.62
N GLU A 35 -16.32 -4.52 4.37
CA GLU A 35 -15.94 -3.57 3.33
C GLU A 35 -15.23 -4.26 2.20
N ASP A 36 -15.07 -3.54 1.09
CA ASP A 36 -14.32 -4.04 -0.05
C ASP A 36 -12.85 -4.19 0.34
N PHE A 37 -12.23 -5.21 -0.22
CA PHE A 37 -10.83 -5.47 0.07
C PHE A 37 -10.15 -6.07 -1.14
N ILE A 38 -8.82 -6.03 -1.13
CA ILE A 38 -8.02 -6.79 -2.08
C ILE A 38 -7.09 -7.68 -1.28
N TYR A 39 -6.45 -8.63 -1.96
CA TYR A 39 -5.42 -9.39 -1.27
C TYR A 39 -4.20 -9.52 -2.16
N ILE A 40 -3.07 -9.68 -1.52
CA ILE A 40 -1.82 -10.01 -2.19
C ILE A 40 -1.31 -11.31 -1.56
N THR A 41 -0.38 -11.95 -2.23
CA THR A 41 0.11 -13.27 -1.80
C THR A 41 1.54 -13.13 -1.32
N THR A 42 1.87 -13.79 -0.22
CA THR A 42 3.22 -13.84 0.29
C THR A 42 3.54 -15.29 0.66
N ARG A 43 4.84 -15.61 0.64
CA ARG A 43 5.26 -16.98 0.92
C ARG A 43 4.98 -17.38 2.35
N THR A 44 5.28 -16.51 3.30
CA THR A 44 5.13 -16.82 4.71
C THR A 44 4.43 -15.67 5.42
N ARG A 45 3.73 -16.04 6.51
CA ARG A 45 3.10 -15.03 7.35
C ARG A 45 4.18 -14.42 8.25
N PRO A 46 4.23 -13.09 8.35
CA PRO A 46 5.20 -12.46 9.27
C PRO A 46 4.99 -12.93 10.70
N GLN A 47 6.07 -13.06 11.45
CA GLN A 47 5.96 -13.44 12.86
C GLN A 47 5.15 -12.42 13.65
N LYS A 48 5.26 -11.14 13.28
CA LYS A 48 4.54 -10.08 13.99
C LYS A 48 3.19 -9.78 13.36
N TRP A 49 2.57 -10.78 12.76
CA TRP A 49 1.32 -10.57 12.06
C TRP A 49 0.22 -10.00 12.96
N GLU A 50 0.20 -10.40 14.22
CA GLU A 50 -0.84 -9.89 15.14
C GLU A 50 -0.68 -8.39 15.34
N SER A 51 0.54 -7.91 15.45
CA SER A 51 0.79 -6.48 15.57
C SER A 51 0.44 -5.74 14.29
N ILE A 52 0.58 -6.40 13.15
CA ILE A 52 0.25 -5.78 11.87
C ILE A 52 -1.26 -5.66 11.71
N VAL A 53 -2.02 -6.69 12.03
CA VAL A 53 -3.48 -6.61 11.89
C VAL A 53 -4.10 -5.72 12.95
N ASP A 54 -3.35 -5.34 13.96
CA ASP A 54 -3.82 -4.49 15.05
C ASP A 54 -3.59 -3.00 14.72
N GLY A 55 -3.98 -2.59 13.54
CA GLY A 55 -3.86 -1.20 13.11
C GLY A 55 -2.70 -0.90 12.21
N GLY A 56 -1.96 -1.91 11.77
CA GLY A 56 -0.83 -1.70 10.86
C GLY A 56 -1.26 -1.61 9.41
N SER A 57 -0.32 -1.20 8.56
CA SER A 57 -0.54 -1.01 7.14
C SER A 57 0.59 -1.61 6.35
N LEU A 58 0.31 -1.88 5.08
CA LEU A 58 1.33 -2.21 4.11
C LEU A 58 1.65 -0.93 3.32
N PHE A 59 2.88 -0.47 3.45
CA PHE A 59 3.37 0.70 2.73
C PHE A 59 3.97 0.26 1.41
N TRP A 60 3.53 0.87 0.33
CA TRP A 60 3.95 0.51 -1.01
C TRP A 60 5.10 1.38 -1.46
N ILE A 61 6.10 0.73 -2.07
CA ILE A 61 7.21 1.43 -2.72
C ILE A 61 6.96 1.33 -4.21
N ILE A 62 6.74 2.48 -4.84
CA ILE A 62 6.45 2.60 -6.26
C ILE A 62 7.52 3.47 -6.87
N ASP A 63 8.24 2.93 -7.86
CA ASP A 63 9.30 3.67 -8.54
C ASP A 63 10.29 4.25 -7.54
N ARG A 64 10.74 3.40 -6.59
CA ARG A 64 11.73 3.75 -5.56
C ARG A 64 11.23 4.76 -4.52
N ARG A 65 9.93 5.04 -4.51
CA ARG A 65 9.36 5.98 -3.54
C ARG A 65 8.34 5.27 -2.70
N LEU A 66 8.55 5.28 -1.40
CA LEU A 66 7.51 4.85 -0.48
C LEU A 66 6.52 6.00 -0.41
N CYS A 67 5.30 5.80 -0.90
CA CYS A 67 4.42 6.92 -1.18
C CYS A 67 2.96 6.71 -0.79
N CYS A 68 2.56 5.49 -0.45
CA CYS A 68 1.18 5.26 -0.03
C CYS A 68 1.09 3.98 0.79
N ARG A 69 -0.06 3.79 1.43
CA ARG A 69 -0.28 2.62 2.26
C ARG A 69 -1.71 2.11 2.11
N GLN A 70 -1.89 0.84 2.45
CA GLN A 70 -3.22 0.24 2.58
C GLN A 70 -3.26 -0.48 3.92
N GLU A 71 -4.36 -0.32 4.63
CA GLU A 71 -4.48 -0.94 5.94
C GLU A 71 -4.63 -2.44 5.81
N VAL A 72 -3.94 -3.18 6.67
CA VAL A 72 -3.98 -4.63 6.67
C VAL A 72 -5.16 -5.10 7.51
N ILE A 73 -5.98 -5.97 6.93
CA ILE A 73 -7.14 -6.51 7.64
C ILE A 73 -6.78 -7.83 8.29
N ASP A 74 -6.18 -8.73 7.54
CA ASP A 74 -5.96 -10.09 8.04
C ASP A 74 -4.92 -10.81 7.18
N PHE A 75 -4.45 -11.94 7.72
CA PHE A 75 -3.62 -12.88 6.97
C PHE A 75 -4.39 -14.18 6.91
N ARG A 76 -4.58 -14.71 5.71
CA ARG A 76 -5.34 -15.95 5.51
C ARG A 76 -4.46 -16.97 4.77
N GLU A 77 -4.64 -18.23 5.12
CA GLU A 77 -3.99 -19.30 4.36
C GLU A 77 -4.58 -19.35 2.96
N GLY A 78 -3.72 -19.59 1.99
CA GLY A 78 -4.15 -19.66 0.60
C GLY A 78 -3.11 -20.37 -0.22
N ALA A 79 -3.11 -20.09 -1.52
CA ALA A 79 -2.18 -20.71 -2.45
C ALA A 79 -1.83 -19.75 -3.57
N LYS A 80 -0.65 -19.98 -4.16
CA LYS A 80 -0.28 -19.28 -5.37
C LYS A 80 -1.03 -19.87 -6.54
N GLN A 81 -0.91 -19.24 -7.69
CA GLN A 81 -1.58 -19.74 -8.90
C GLN A 81 -1.19 -21.16 -9.23
N ASP A 82 0.03 -21.57 -8.93
CA ASP A 82 0.51 -22.91 -9.21
C ASP A 82 0.10 -23.92 -8.14
N GLY A 83 -0.71 -23.52 -7.15
CA GLY A 83 -1.15 -24.42 -6.10
C GLY A 83 -0.24 -24.53 -4.91
N THR A 84 0.92 -23.90 -4.93
CA THR A 84 1.85 -23.92 -3.81
C THR A 84 1.25 -23.18 -2.61
N PRO A 85 1.35 -23.75 -1.40
CA PRO A 85 0.82 -23.06 -0.22
C PRO A 85 1.42 -21.68 -0.05
N ALA A 86 0.60 -20.74 0.36
CA ALA A 86 1.02 -19.35 0.56
C ALA A 86 0.06 -18.69 1.53
N TRP A 87 0.32 -17.41 1.85
CA TRP A 87 -0.55 -16.63 2.69
C TRP A 87 -1.11 -15.47 1.90
N HIS A 88 -2.37 -15.16 2.13
CA HIS A 88 -3.00 -13.97 1.57
C HIS A 88 -2.96 -12.86 2.62
N ILE A 89 -2.54 -11.68 2.21
CA ILE A 89 -2.62 -10.49 3.05
C ILE A 89 -3.82 -9.71 2.56
N ASP A 90 -4.86 -9.63 3.38
CA ASP A 90 -6.06 -8.89 3.03
C ASP A 90 -5.85 -7.43 3.38
N LEU A 91 -6.09 -6.55 2.42
CA LEU A 91 -5.89 -5.13 2.56
C LEU A 91 -7.20 -4.41 2.28
N ARG A 92 -7.45 -3.32 2.99
CA ARG A 92 -8.55 -2.45 2.59
C ARG A 92 -8.26 -1.92 1.19
N ALA A 93 -9.29 -1.76 0.40
CA ALA A 93 -9.11 -1.34 -0.98
C ALA A 93 -8.62 0.10 -1.09
N GLU A 94 -8.87 0.91 -0.09
CA GLU A 94 -8.50 2.32 -0.10
C GLU A 94 -6.97 2.49 -0.07
N VAL A 95 -6.46 3.33 -0.95
CA VAL A 95 -5.05 3.69 -1.00
C VAL A 95 -4.89 5.05 -0.32
N ILE A 96 -4.05 5.11 0.70
CA ILE A 96 -3.86 6.32 1.50
C ILE A 96 -2.49 6.90 1.18
N PRO A 97 -2.42 8.12 0.61
CA PRO A 97 -1.11 8.72 0.32
C PRO A 97 -0.37 9.12 1.58
N VAL A 98 0.94 8.98 1.55
CA VAL A 98 1.79 9.36 2.68
C VAL A 98 2.93 10.21 2.18
N GLU A 99 3.67 10.82 3.10
CA GLU A 99 4.87 11.58 2.77
C GLU A 99 5.85 10.67 2.06
N ILE A 100 6.53 11.23 1.05
CA ILE A 100 7.39 10.44 0.18
C ILE A 100 8.77 10.27 0.82
N SER A 101 9.30 9.06 0.72
CA SER A 101 10.70 8.81 1.03
C SER A 101 11.26 7.83 0.01
N PHE A 102 12.55 7.98 -0.29
CA PHE A 102 13.19 7.10 -1.26
C PHE A 102 13.68 5.83 -0.59
N HIS A 103 13.53 4.73 -1.31
CA HIS A 103 13.95 3.42 -0.82
C HIS A 103 14.60 2.65 -1.93
N ARG A 104 15.67 1.94 -1.61
CA ARG A 104 16.29 1.04 -2.57
C ARG A 104 15.39 -0.16 -2.79
N PRO A 105 15.33 -0.70 -3.99
CA PRO A 105 14.57 -1.91 -4.24
C PRO A 105 15.10 -3.07 -3.41
N PHE A 106 14.18 -3.94 -2.99
CA PHE A 106 14.52 -5.18 -2.30
C PHE A 106 13.44 -6.20 -2.65
N GLN A 107 13.71 -7.45 -2.39
CA GLN A 107 12.75 -8.49 -2.69
C GLN A 107 11.86 -8.74 -1.49
N GLY A 108 10.59 -9.06 -1.77
CA GLY A 108 9.64 -9.42 -0.74
C GLY A 108 9.18 -8.21 0.04
N TRP A 109 9.02 -8.40 1.32
CA TRP A 109 8.53 -7.35 2.20
C TRP A 109 9.48 -7.20 3.38
N ARG A 110 9.37 -6.08 4.08
CA ARG A 110 10.13 -5.83 5.30
C ARG A 110 9.23 -5.16 6.31
N TYR A 111 9.60 -5.30 7.58
CA TYR A 111 8.89 -4.58 8.64
C TYR A 111 9.20 -3.09 8.53
N LEU A 112 8.22 -2.28 8.92
CA LEU A 112 8.38 -0.84 9.02
C LEU A 112 7.84 -0.43 10.37
N GLU A 113 8.73 0.07 11.23
CA GLU A 113 8.31 0.44 12.58
C GLU A 113 7.46 1.70 12.55
N PRO A 114 6.46 1.80 13.42
CA PRO A 114 5.56 2.96 13.41
C PRO A 114 6.28 4.28 13.60
N LYS A 115 7.34 4.28 14.40
CA LYS A 115 8.04 5.53 14.70
C LYS A 115 8.75 6.12 13.51
N VAL A 116 9.03 5.32 12.49
CA VAL A 116 9.70 5.81 11.28
C VAL A 116 8.78 5.78 10.08
N ALA A 117 7.52 5.37 10.25
CA ALA A 117 6.57 5.33 9.15
C ALA A 117 6.20 6.76 8.76
N PRO A 118 6.11 7.04 7.45
CA PRO A 118 5.72 8.39 7.02
C PRO A 118 4.29 8.69 7.40
N ARG A 119 3.99 9.97 7.58
CA ARG A 119 2.66 10.42 7.94
C ARG A 119 1.79 10.51 6.71
N ASP A 120 0.48 10.42 6.93
CA ASP A 120 -0.48 10.55 5.85
C ASP A 120 -0.45 11.97 5.30
N VAL A 121 -0.68 12.07 3.99
CA VAL A 121 -0.76 13.35 3.31
C VAL A 121 -2.24 13.71 3.19
N ASN A 122 -2.57 14.99 3.41
CA ASN A 122 -3.93 15.46 3.27
C ASN A 122 -4.35 15.32 1.80
N ARG A 123 -5.30 14.45 1.54
CA ARG A 123 -5.71 14.17 0.18
C ARG A 123 -6.25 15.40 -0.53
N LEU A 124 -7.05 16.19 0.18
CA LEU A 124 -7.62 17.39 -0.42
C LEU A 124 -6.53 18.36 -0.84
N PHE A 125 -5.54 18.57 0.03
CA PHE A 125 -4.41 19.43 -0.30
C PHE A 125 -3.70 18.93 -1.55
N VAL A 126 -3.47 17.64 -1.61
CA VAL A 126 -2.79 17.06 -2.75
C VAL A 126 -3.58 17.30 -4.02
N GLU A 127 -4.87 17.11 -3.99
CA GLU A 127 -5.70 17.30 -5.17
C GLU A 127 -5.68 18.75 -5.63
N THR A 128 -5.67 19.69 -4.71
CA THR A 128 -5.67 21.09 -5.11
C THR A 128 -4.33 21.53 -5.63
N ASN A 129 -3.29 20.86 -5.24
CA ASN A 129 -1.98 21.20 -5.73
C ASN A 129 -1.67 20.58 -7.07
N GLN A 130 -2.52 19.84 -7.61
CA GLN A 130 -2.19 19.24 -8.79
C GLN A 130 -2.65 19.81 -9.91
N PRO A 131 -2.73 20.08 -10.10
CA PRO A 131 -2.62 20.10 -10.95
C PRO A 131 -2.09 20.81 -11.42
N ASP A 132 -2.01 21.12 -11.35
CA ASP A 132 -1.43 21.35 -11.70
C ASP A 132 -0.60 21.96 -11.77
N ASP A 133 -0.36 22.46 -11.38
CA ASP A 133 0.46 22.66 -11.26
C ASP A 133 1.21 22.94 -10.62
N GLU A 134 1.18 23.08 -9.90
CA GLU A 134 1.91 22.90 -9.37
C GLU A 134 2.40 22.42 -8.52
N PHE A 135 1.81 22.09 -7.99
CA PHE A 135 2.52 21.32 -7.50
C PHE A 135 3.53 21.70 -7.92
N PRO A 136 3.76 22.02 -8.47
CA PRO A 136 4.38 22.05 -9.29
C PRO A 136 4.75 21.47 -9.96
N HIS A 137 5.24 21.84 -10.49
CA HIS A 137 5.32 20.71 -11.05
C HIS A 137 6.26 19.99 -10.55
N ALA A 138 7.31 20.66 -9.91
CA ALA A 138 8.01 19.59 -9.36
C ALA A 138 7.16 18.93 -8.35
N LEU A 139 6.58 19.70 -7.52
CA LEU A 139 5.63 19.10 -6.65
C LEU A 139 4.52 18.48 -7.44
N ARG A 140 4.10 19.17 -8.44
CA ARG A 140 3.10 18.61 -9.27
C ARG A 140 3.59 17.38 -9.92
N ARG A 141 4.85 17.41 -10.37
CA ARG A 141 5.40 16.25 -10.93
C ARG A 141 5.50 15.17 -9.92
N GLU A 142 5.91 15.49 -8.71
CA GLU A 142 5.90 14.51 -7.68
C GLU A 142 4.53 14.04 -7.37
N LEU A 143 3.58 14.94 -7.36
CA LEU A 143 2.23 14.54 -7.17
C LEU A 143 1.77 13.70 -8.33
N THR A 144 2.23 13.98 -9.51
CA THR A 144 1.94 13.15 -10.65
C THR A 144 2.58 11.80 -10.49
N ASP A 145 3.83 11.78 -10.11
CA ASP A 145 4.54 10.54 -9.89
C ASP A 145 3.92 9.73 -8.78
N LEU A 146 3.33 10.42 -7.83
CA LEU A 146 2.62 9.76 -6.78
C LEU A 146 1.24 9.36 -7.19
N GLY A 147 0.82 9.75 -8.36
CA GLY A 147 -0.53 9.59 -8.77
C GLY A 147 -1.42 10.63 -8.17
N LEU A 148 -0.87 11.72 -7.74
CA LEU A 148 -1.64 12.76 -7.13
C LEU A 148 -1.88 13.89 -8.08
N PHE A 149 -1.45 13.76 -9.24
CA PHE A 149 -1.66 14.66 -10.28
C PHE A 149 -0.81 14.40 -11.43
#